data_03a4ecd1ccb19dc5ac68f1738f55b20e
#
_entry.id   03a4ecd1ccb19dc5ac68f1738f55b20e
#
_cell.length_a   1.000
_cell.length_b   1.000
_cell.length_c   1.000
_cell.angle_alpha   90.00
_cell.angle_beta   90.00
_cell.angle_gamma   90.00
#
_symmetry.space_group_name_H-M   'P 1'
#
loop_
_entity.id
_entity.type
_entity.pdbx_description
1 polymer ?
#
loop_
_entity_poly.entity_id
_entity_poly.type
_entity_poly.pdbx_seq_one_letter_code
_entity_poly.pdbx_strand_id
1 'polypeptide(L)'
;MILGAHVSSQGGVTSAPQRGAALGANAIQLFTKTPNQWREPVIAAETVERFRSEVARYGLQVVAHDSYLINLASPEPVLRARSIESFRSELVRSQALGLRAVVSHPGNYIDERDAGLARNARGYAECLASVPGDLEVWIEGTAGSGTALGARFEELRDLRDALPDQIRTRVGFCLDTAHLHAVGYELGRIESVWEEFDRVIGLDLLKCLHLNDSRAAQGSRVDRHEWIGEGKIGPEPFRRIMRDSRLAEVVKIIETPKRDDPLRHDRRMLRRLRAYARGNTRAPAGV
;
A
#
# COMPACT_ATOMS: atom_id res chain seq x y z
N MET A 1 -13.26 -11.09 4.66
CA MET A 1 -12.49 -9.89 5.08
C MET A 1 -11.00 -10.21 5.10
N ILE A 2 -10.24 -9.52 4.31
CA ILE A 2 -8.79 -9.68 4.15
C ILE A 2 -8.11 -8.58 4.98
N LEU A 3 -7.38 -8.96 6.04
CA LEU A 3 -6.85 -8.02 7.03
C LEU A 3 -5.50 -8.45 7.56
N GLY A 4 -4.54 -7.55 7.55
CA GLY A 4 -3.19 -7.79 8.03
C GLY A 4 -2.38 -6.55 8.33
N ALA A 5 -1.07 -6.69 8.30
CA ALA A 5 -0.13 -5.63 8.65
C ALA A 5 1.08 -5.63 7.71
N HIS A 6 1.72 -4.47 7.60
CA HIS A 6 3.07 -4.38 7.07
C HIS A 6 4.03 -4.98 8.09
N VAL A 7 4.63 -6.11 7.74
CA VAL A 7 5.54 -6.87 8.62
C VAL A 7 6.99 -6.74 8.19
N SER A 8 7.89 -6.78 9.16
CA SER A 8 9.32 -6.73 8.88
C SER A 8 9.80 -7.99 8.14
N SER A 9 10.65 -7.81 7.14
CA SER A 9 11.42 -8.88 6.48
C SER A 9 12.83 -9.04 7.06
N GLN A 10 13.11 -8.47 8.22
CA GLN A 10 14.40 -8.63 8.90
C GLN A 10 14.70 -10.12 9.17
N GLY A 11 15.89 -10.54 8.80
CA GLY A 11 16.28 -11.96 8.82
C GLY A 11 15.96 -12.71 7.52
N GLY A 12 15.50 -11.99 6.49
CA GLY A 12 15.11 -12.51 5.18
C GLY A 12 13.60 -12.57 4.98
N VAL A 13 13.17 -12.56 3.71
CA VAL A 13 11.74 -12.55 3.34
C VAL A 13 10.96 -13.74 3.92
N THR A 14 11.61 -14.89 4.09
CA THR A 14 11.00 -16.11 4.63
C THR A 14 10.52 -15.98 6.09
N SER A 15 10.95 -14.93 6.81
CA SER A 15 10.48 -14.66 8.18
C SER A 15 9.14 -13.91 8.23
N ALA A 16 8.75 -13.24 7.13
CA ALA A 16 7.55 -12.41 7.09
C ALA A 16 6.23 -13.22 7.22
N PRO A 17 6.03 -14.37 6.54
CA PRO A 17 4.82 -15.17 6.69
C PRO A 17 4.58 -15.61 8.14
N GLN A 18 5.61 -16.04 8.84
CA GLN A 18 5.52 -16.45 10.24
C GLN A 18 5.11 -15.28 11.16
N ARG A 19 5.65 -14.06 10.90
CA ARG A 19 5.24 -12.85 11.63
C ARG A 19 3.77 -12.51 11.39
N GLY A 20 3.30 -12.61 10.14
CA GLY A 20 1.89 -12.42 9.81
C GLY A 20 0.98 -13.42 10.53
N ALA A 21 1.36 -14.70 10.52
CA ALA A 21 0.63 -15.76 11.23
C ALA A 21 0.57 -15.49 12.74
N ALA A 22 1.68 -15.05 13.36
CA ALA A 22 1.73 -14.68 14.77
C ALA A 22 0.79 -13.52 15.14
N LEU A 23 0.47 -12.64 14.18
CA LEU A 23 -0.54 -11.59 14.33
C LEU A 23 -1.98 -12.10 14.17
N GLY A 24 -2.15 -13.35 13.69
CA GLY A 24 -3.43 -13.87 13.23
C GLY A 24 -3.93 -13.15 11.98
N ALA A 25 -3.04 -12.60 11.17
CA ALA A 25 -3.35 -11.97 9.90
C ALA A 25 -3.69 -13.03 8.83
N ASN A 26 -4.48 -12.65 7.82
CA ASN A 26 -4.67 -13.41 6.60
C ASN A 26 -4.17 -12.67 5.35
N ALA A 27 -3.60 -11.48 5.56
CA ALA A 27 -2.82 -10.76 4.57
C ALA A 27 -1.58 -10.14 5.22
N ILE A 28 -0.51 -9.97 4.47
CA ILE A 28 0.67 -9.19 4.89
C ILE A 28 1.17 -8.34 3.74
N GLN A 29 1.79 -7.22 4.12
CA GLN A 29 2.64 -6.43 3.24
C GLN A 29 4.07 -6.49 3.76
N LEU A 30 5.04 -6.47 2.87
CA LEU A 30 6.45 -6.46 3.24
C LEU A 30 7.30 -5.67 2.24
N PHE A 31 8.51 -5.29 2.64
CA PHE A 31 9.55 -4.92 1.71
C PHE A 31 10.34 -6.16 1.30
N THR A 32 10.55 -6.38 0.00
CA THR A 32 11.36 -7.50 -0.51
C THR A 32 12.86 -7.25 -0.38
N LYS A 33 13.23 -6.01 -0.07
CA LYS A 33 14.60 -5.54 0.21
C LYS A 33 14.60 -4.48 1.29
N THR A 34 15.79 -4.01 1.69
CA THR A 34 15.93 -2.82 2.56
C THR A 34 15.43 -1.57 1.80
N PRO A 35 14.35 -0.91 2.26
CA PRO A 35 13.61 0.08 1.44
C PRO A 35 14.35 1.41 1.24
N ASN A 36 15.39 1.69 2.01
CA ASN A 36 16.22 2.90 1.91
C ASN A 36 17.59 2.64 1.29
N GLN A 37 17.77 1.54 0.55
CA GLN A 37 19.00 1.20 -0.14
C GLN A 37 18.73 0.88 -1.61
N TRP A 38 19.65 1.28 -2.48
CA TRP A 38 19.61 0.98 -3.93
C TRP A 38 20.07 -0.44 -4.29
N ARG A 39 20.64 -1.15 -3.32
CA ARG A 39 21.10 -2.52 -3.54
C ARG A 39 19.90 -3.41 -3.88
N GLU A 40 20.02 -4.14 -4.99
CA GLU A 40 19.02 -5.10 -5.45
C GLU A 40 19.48 -6.52 -5.12
N PRO A 41 18.88 -7.18 -4.11
CA PRO A 41 19.22 -8.56 -3.77
C PRO A 41 18.68 -9.53 -4.82
N VAL A 42 19.46 -10.54 -5.14
CA VAL A 42 18.98 -11.73 -5.85
C VAL A 42 18.48 -12.72 -4.80
N ILE A 43 17.25 -13.18 -4.96
CA ILE A 43 16.67 -14.19 -4.06
C ILE A 43 16.95 -15.58 -4.64
N ALA A 44 17.63 -16.44 -3.89
CA ALA A 44 17.92 -17.80 -4.30
C ALA A 44 16.62 -18.62 -4.47
N ALA A 45 16.61 -19.56 -5.40
CA ALA A 45 15.44 -20.40 -5.69
C ALA A 45 14.89 -21.14 -4.46
N GLU A 46 15.79 -21.66 -3.63
CA GLU A 46 15.42 -22.31 -2.35
C GLU A 46 14.69 -21.35 -1.39
N THR A 47 15.11 -20.09 -1.35
CA THR A 47 14.44 -19.05 -0.55
C THR A 47 13.04 -18.75 -1.08
N VAL A 48 12.88 -18.72 -2.41
CA VAL A 48 11.59 -18.56 -3.07
C VAL A 48 10.65 -19.70 -2.72
N GLU A 49 11.11 -20.94 -2.87
CA GLU A 49 10.31 -22.13 -2.57
C GLU A 49 9.87 -22.16 -1.10
N ARG A 50 10.80 -21.89 -0.20
CA ARG A 50 10.52 -21.81 1.24
C ARG A 50 9.52 -20.72 1.56
N PHE A 51 9.66 -19.52 0.99
CA PHE A 51 8.72 -18.43 1.18
C PHE A 51 7.32 -18.80 0.71
N ARG A 52 7.18 -19.34 -0.51
CA ARG A 52 5.90 -19.78 -1.07
C ARG A 52 5.24 -20.88 -0.21
N SER A 53 6.04 -21.83 0.26
CA SER A 53 5.56 -22.88 1.16
C SER A 53 5.02 -22.31 2.48
N GLU A 54 5.71 -21.38 3.10
CA GLU A 54 5.23 -20.74 4.34
C GLU A 54 3.98 -19.88 4.09
N VAL A 55 3.90 -19.15 2.98
CA VAL A 55 2.70 -18.40 2.58
C VAL A 55 1.50 -19.33 2.43
N ALA A 56 1.67 -20.43 1.72
CA ALA A 56 0.60 -21.44 1.53
C ALA A 56 0.20 -22.10 2.86
N ARG A 57 1.19 -22.46 3.69
CA ARG A 57 0.96 -23.06 5.02
C ARG A 57 0.09 -22.19 5.92
N TYR A 58 0.28 -20.87 5.89
CA TYR A 58 -0.47 -19.94 6.72
C TYR A 58 -1.71 -19.35 6.01
N GLY A 59 -1.94 -19.69 4.74
CA GLY A 59 -3.08 -19.18 3.97
C GLY A 59 -3.07 -17.64 3.80
N LEU A 60 -1.89 -17.06 3.59
CA LEU A 60 -1.73 -15.62 3.54
C LEU A 60 -1.87 -15.07 2.12
N GLN A 61 -2.53 -13.94 1.97
CA GLN A 61 -2.36 -13.06 0.82
C GLN A 61 -1.16 -12.14 1.07
N VAL A 62 -0.24 -12.05 0.10
CA VAL A 62 0.98 -11.27 0.28
C VAL A 62 1.12 -10.24 -0.83
N VAL A 63 1.41 -9.02 -0.43
CA VAL A 63 1.78 -7.91 -1.31
C VAL A 63 3.13 -7.33 -0.89
N ALA A 64 3.87 -6.77 -1.83
CA ALA A 64 5.04 -5.96 -1.51
C ALA A 64 4.67 -4.48 -1.48
N HIS A 65 5.48 -3.69 -0.79
CA HIS A 65 5.59 -2.26 -1.02
C HIS A 65 6.96 -1.98 -1.65
N ASP A 66 7.02 -1.04 -2.59
CA ASP A 66 8.29 -0.69 -3.23
C ASP A 66 9.19 0.17 -2.32
N SER A 67 10.42 0.42 -2.76
CA SER A 67 11.41 1.19 -2.00
C SER A 67 11.07 2.68 -1.99
N TYR A 68 11.24 3.34 -0.83
CA TYR A 68 11.10 4.79 -0.67
C TYR A 68 12.00 5.64 -1.59
N LEU A 69 13.04 5.02 -2.17
CA LEU A 69 13.98 5.71 -3.06
C LEU A 69 13.46 5.83 -4.49
N ILE A 70 12.46 5.01 -4.86
CA ILE A 70 11.93 4.98 -6.22
C ILE A 70 11.14 6.25 -6.50
N ASN A 71 11.52 6.96 -7.56
CA ASN A 71 10.80 8.12 -8.07
C ASN A 71 10.77 8.09 -9.61
N LEU A 72 9.79 7.39 -10.15
CA LEU A 72 9.60 7.26 -11.60
C LEU A 72 9.19 8.60 -12.26
N ALA A 73 8.66 9.55 -11.49
CA ALA A 73 8.26 10.87 -11.96
C ALA A 73 9.42 11.88 -12.04
N SER A 74 10.60 11.54 -11.53
CA SER A 74 11.74 12.44 -11.44
C SER A 74 12.15 13.01 -12.81
N PRO A 75 12.40 14.33 -12.92
CA PRO A 75 13.03 14.94 -14.10
C PRO A 75 14.53 14.60 -14.20
N GLU A 76 15.18 14.26 -13.07
CA GLU A 76 16.59 13.97 -13.02
C GLU A 76 16.87 12.61 -13.66
N PRO A 77 17.63 12.55 -14.80
CA PRO A 77 17.75 11.33 -15.61
C PRO A 77 18.41 10.17 -14.86
N VAL A 78 19.43 10.44 -14.04
CA VAL A 78 20.17 9.39 -13.30
C VAL A 78 19.29 8.79 -12.23
N LEU A 79 18.58 9.62 -11.46
CA LEU A 79 17.64 9.13 -10.43
C LEU A 79 16.50 8.34 -11.07
N ARG A 80 15.94 8.82 -12.19
CA ARG A 80 14.88 8.11 -12.90
C ARG A 80 15.34 6.77 -13.44
N ALA A 81 16.52 6.69 -14.07
CA ALA A 81 17.07 5.42 -14.56
C ALA A 81 17.27 4.41 -13.43
N ARG A 82 17.81 4.85 -12.28
CA ARG A 82 17.94 3.99 -11.09
C ARG A 82 16.60 3.56 -10.52
N SER A 83 15.61 4.45 -10.56
CA SER A 83 14.25 4.15 -10.10
C SER A 83 13.59 3.10 -10.99
N ILE A 84 13.71 3.20 -12.31
CA ILE A 84 13.21 2.21 -13.28
C ILE A 84 13.87 0.84 -13.02
N GLU A 85 15.19 0.80 -12.88
CA GLU A 85 15.91 -0.46 -12.61
C GLU A 85 15.51 -1.08 -11.27
N SER A 86 15.41 -0.27 -10.22
CA SER A 86 15.00 -0.73 -8.90
C SER A 86 13.54 -1.23 -8.90
N PHE A 87 12.64 -0.52 -9.56
CA PHE A 87 11.24 -0.93 -9.66
C PHE A 87 11.05 -2.19 -10.49
N ARG A 88 11.77 -2.32 -11.61
CA ARG A 88 11.80 -3.56 -12.42
C ARG A 88 12.29 -4.75 -11.57
N SER A 89 13.38 -4.56 -10.83
CA SER A 89 13.92 -5.59 -9.93
C SER A 89 12.94 -5.96 -8.82
N GLU A 90 12.16 -5.00 -8.30
CA GLU A 90 11.09 -5.25 -7.34
C GLU A 90 9.99 -6.11 -7.94
N LEU A 91 9.53 -5.81 -9.16
CA LEU A 91 8.52 -6.62 -9.85
C LEU A 91 9.02 -8.06 -10.10
N VAL A 92 10.27 -8.22 -10.54
CA VAL A 92 10.87 -9.55 -10.77
C VAL A 92 10.91 -10.36 -9.47
N ARG A 93 11.36 -9.75 -8.36
CA ARG A 93 11.39 -10.44 -7.06
C ARG A 93 9.99 -10.81 -6.57
N SER A 94 9.06 -9.86 -6.66
CA SER A 94 7.67 -10.04 -6.23
C SER A 94 6.99 -11.16 -7.02
N GLN A 95 7.20 -11.21 -8.34
CA GLN A 95 6.69 -12.30 -9.17
C GLN A 95 7.34 -13.64 -8.83
N ALA A 96 8.66 -13.67 -8.64
CA ALA A 96 9.36 -14.89 -8.22
C ALA A 96 8.83 -15.41 -6.88
N LEU A 97 8.56 -14.54 -5.94
CA LEU A 97 7.97 -14.88 -4.64
C LEU A 97 6.48 -15.28 -4.71
N GLY A 98 5.81 -15.05 -5.85
CA GLY A 98 4.38 -15.35 -6.02
C GLY A 98 3.47 -14.36 -5.29
N LEU A 99 3.90 -13.10 -5.19
CA LEU A 99 3.09 -12.05 -4.57
C LEU A 99 1.94 -11.64 -5.50
N ARG A 100 0.86 -11.15 -4.91
CA ARG A 100 -0.30 -10.67 -5.66
C ARG A 100 -0.01 -9.34 -6.36
N ALA A 101 0.64 -8.42 -5.67
CA ALA A 101 0.90 -7.08 -6.19
C ALA A 101 2.10 -6.41 -5.53
N VAL A 102 2.54 -5.32 -6.15
CA VAL A 102 3.43 -4.32 -5.55
C VAL A 102 2.67 -3.02 -5.38
N VAL A 103 2.58 -2.54 -4.14
CA VAL A 103 2.09 -1.19 -3.82
C VAL A 103 3.21 -0.20 -4.10
N SER A 104 2.91 0.90 -4.77
CA SER A 104 3.92 1.87 -5.20
C SER A 104 3.39 3.30 -5.16
N HIS A 105 4.18 4.19 -4.57
CA HIS A 105 3.94 5.62 -4.67
C HIS A 105 4.30 6.15 -6.07
N PRO A 106 3.48 7.03 -6.66
CA PRO A 106 3.76 7.56 -8.00
C PRO A 106 4.97 8.52 -8.06
N GLY A 107 5.53 8.89 -6.91
CA GLY A 107 6.73 9.71 -6.83
C GLY A 107 6.46 11.21 -6.88
N ASN A 108 7.55 11.98 -7.09
CA ASN A 108 7.57 13.43 -7.04
C ASN A 108 7.99 14.01 -8.39
N TYR A 109 7.20 14.93 -8.94
CA TYR A 109 7.48 15.51 -10.25
C TYR A 109 8.61 16.57 -10.23
N ILE A 110 8.79 17.30 -9.15
CA ILE A 110 9.86 18.32 -8.88
C ILE A 110 9.81 19.54 -9.82
N ASP A 111 9.66 19.32 -11.12
CA ASP A 111 9.53 20.36 -12.15
C ASP A 111 8.05 20.64 -12.49
N GLU A 112 7.58 20.12 -13.62
CA GLU A 112 6.20 20.30 -14.10
C GLU A 112 5.38 19.04 -13.84
N ARG A 113 4.16 19.20 -13.29
CA ARG A 113 3.28 18.12 -12.85
C ARG A 113 2.93 17.16 -13.99
N ASP A 114 2.50 17.67 -15.14
CA ASP A 114 2.06 16.84 -16.25
C ASP A 114 3.23 16.09 -16.89
N ALA A 115 4.41 16.70 -16.92
CA ALA A 115 5.63 16.02 -17.34
C ALA A 115 6.03 14.90 -16.37
N GLY A 116 5.87 15.12 -15.05
CA GLY A 116 6.08 14.12 -14.01
C GLY A 116 5.11 12.95 -14.14
N LEU A 117 3.83 13.22 -14.35
CA LEU A 117 2.79 12.22 -14.59
C LEU A 117 3.15 11.36 -15.82
N ALA A 118 3.51 11.99 -16.92
CA ALA A 118 3.89 11.28 -18.14
C ALA A 118 5.17 10.44 -17.97
N ARG A 119 6.14 10.91 -17.17
CA ARG A 119 7.35 10.12 -16.83
C ARG A 119 7.02 8.91 -15.99
N ASN A 120 6.17 9.09 -14.96
CA ASN A 120 5.74 8.01 -14.10
C ASN A 120 4.99 6.92 -14.90
N ALA A 121 3.99 7.30 -15.71
CA ALA A 121 3.24 6.36 -16.54
C ALA A 121 4.15 5.57 -17.49
N ARG A 122 5.12 6.23 -18.15
CA ARG A 122 6.12 5.54 -18.98
C ARG A 122 6.95 4.55 -18.17
N GLY A 123 7.38 4.94 -16.95
CA GLY A 123 8.16 4.07 -16.07
C GLY A 123 7.38 2.81 -15.66
N TYR A 124 6.13 2.95 -15.27
CA TYR A 124 5.26 1.80 -14.98
C TYR A 124 5.06 0.92 -16.21
N ALA A 125 4.75 1.52 -17.36
CA ALA A 125 4.53 0.77 -18.60
C ALA A 125 5.78 -0.02 -19.01
N GLU A 126 6.97 0.58 -18.98
CA GLU A 126 8.24 -0.06 -19.29
C GLU A 126 8.53 -1.24 -18.35
N CYS A 127 8.40 -1.02 -17.05
CA CYS A 127 8.71 -2.05 -16.07
C CYS A 127 7.72 -3.21 -16.13
N LEU A 128 6.40 -2.94 -16.21
CA LEU A 128 5.38 -3.99 -16.31
C LEU A 128 5.47 -4.77 -17.63
N ALA A 129 5.82 -4.12 -18.74
CA ALA A 129 6.01 -4.80 -20.03
C ALA A 129 7.22 -5.76 -19.99
N SER A 130 8.25 -5.45 -19.19
CA SER A 130 9.45 -6.28 -19.05
C SER A 130 9.28 -7.47 -18.10
N VAL A 131 8.18 -7.51 -17.32
CA VAL A 131 7.90 -8.59 -16.36
C VAL A 131 6.56 -9.22 -16.73
N PRO A 132 6.55 -10.26 -17.57
CA PRO A 132 5.33 -10.94 -17.97
C PRO A 132 4.70 -11.69 -16.79
N GLY A 133 3.37 -11.87 -16.82
CA GLY A 133 2.61 -12.59 -15.78
C GLY A 133 1.50 -11.74 -15.17
N ASP A 134 0.94 -12.22 -14.07
CA ASP A 134 -0.29 -11.67 -13.47
C ASP A 134 -0.01 -10.73 -12.26
N LEU A 135 1.26 -10.46 -11.97
CA LEU A 135 1.62 -9.53 -10.89
C LEU A 135 1.03 -8.15 -11.18
N GLU A 136 0.28 -7.63 -10.24
CA GLU A 136 -0.33 -6.30 -10.33
C GLU A 136 0.59 -5.22 -9.73
N VAL A 137 0.36 -3.97 -10.13
CA VAL A 137 0.85 -2.76 -9.43
C VAL A 137 -0.36 -2.01 -8.88
N TRP A 138 -0.33 -1.71 -7.59
CA TRP A 138 -1.36 -0.90 -6.95
C TRP A 138 -0.78 0.47 -6.63
N ILE A 139 -1.17 1.47 -7.42
CA ILE A 139 -0.71 2.85 -7.25
C ILE A 139 -1.32 3.41 -5.97
N GLU A 140 -0.47 3.84 -5.06
CA GLU A 140 -0.92 4.38 -3.79
C GLU A 140 -1.18 5.89 -3.85
N GLY A 141 -2.36 6.29 -3.35
CA GLY A 141 -2.68 7.69 -3.13
C GLY A 141 -1.79 8.28 -2.02
N THR A 142 -1.20 9.46 -2.29
CA THR A 142 -0.23 10.10 -1.41
C THR A 142 -0.84 11.19 -0.54
N ALA A 143 -0.12 11.59 0.52
CA ALA A 143 -0.49 12.73 1.38
C ALA A 143 -0.36 14.10 0.70
N GLY A 144 0.10 14.17 -0.55
CA GLY A 144 0.23 15.40 -1.32
C GLY A 144 1.32 16.35 -0.79
N SER A 145 2.35 15.84 -0.14
CA SER A 145 3.48 16.64 0.35
C SER A 145 4.35 17.14 -0.81
N GLY A 146 4.67 18.41 -0.82
CA GLY A 146 5.55 19.00 -1.84
C GLY A 146 5.04 18.78 -3.26
N THR A 147 5.80 18.06 -4.07
CA THR A 147 5.52 17.72 -5.47
C THR A 147 5.08 16.25 -5.66
N ALA A 148 4.56 15.60 -4.62
CA ALA A 148 4.07 14.24 -4.71
C ALA A 148 2.85 14.14 -5.63
N LEU A 149 2.88 13.21 -6.58
CA LEU A 149 1.74 12.84 -7.42
C LEU A 149 0.76 11.93 -6.65
N GLY A 150 -0.47 11.81 -7.16
CA GLY A 150 -1.47 10.89 -6.62
C GLY A 150 -2.19 11.40 -5.38
N ALA A 151 -2.19 12.72 -5.14
CA ALA A 151 -2.90 13.33 -4.01
C ALA A 151 -4.43 13.38 -4.21
N ARG A 152 -4.89 13.39 -5.46
CA ARG A 152 -6.31 13.44 -5.82
C ARG A 152 -6.69 12.24 -6.67
N PHE A 153 -7.95 11.85 -6.60
CA PHE A 153 -8.45 10.72 -7.39
C PHE A 153 -8.33 10.95 -8.90
N GLU A 154 -8.49 12.20 -9.35
CA GLU A 154 -8.27 12.56 -10.74
C GLU A 154 -6.83 12.32 -11.18
N GLU A 155 -5.84 12.59 -10.32
CA GLU A 155 -4.43 12.32 -10.63
C GLU A 155 -4.15 10.81 -10.73
N LEU A 156 -4.75 10.01 -9.84
CA LEU A 156 -4.64 8.56 -9.90
C LEU A 156 -5.27 8.01 -11.18
N ARG A 157 -6.46 8.51 -11.55
CA ARG A 157 -7.11 8.18 -12.84
C ARG A 157 -6.19 8.53 -14.00
N ASP A 158 -5.70 9.77 -14.05
CA ASP A 158 -4.86 10.28 -15.14
C ASP A 158 -3.58 9.45 -15.30
N LEU A 159 -2.95 9.04 -14.19
CA LEU A 159 -1.81 8.13 -14.18
C LEU A 159 -2.14 6.78 -14.84
N ARG A 160 -3.27 6.19 -14.47
CA ARG A 160 -3.70 4.91 -15.03
C ARG A 160 -4.13 5.02 -16.49
N ASP A 161 -4.83 6.08 -16.84
CA ASP A 161 -5.31 6.32 -18.20
C ASP A 161 -4.18 6.61 -19.20
N ALA A 162 -3.06 7.14 -18.72
CA ALA A 162 -1.84 7.32 -19.50
C ALA A 162 -1.10 6.00 -19.81
N LEU A 163 -1.49 4.87 -19.22
CA LEU A 163 -0.89 3.56 -19.48
C LEU A 163 -1.50 2.91 -20.74
N PRO A 164 -0.72 2.14 -21.49
CA PRO A 164 -1.24 1.29 -22.57
C PRO A 164 -2.30 0.32 -22.05
N ASP A 165 -3.35 0.03 -22.85
CA ASP A 165 -4.50 -0.79 -22.45
C ASP A 165 -4.09 -2.16 -21.87
N GLN A 166 -3.14 -2.82 -22.50
CA GLN A 166 -2.63 -4.12 -22.08
C GLN A 166 -1.90 -4.08 -20.71
N ILE A 167 -1.34 -2.93 -20.35
CA ILE A 167 -0.68 -2.72 -19.05
C ILE A 167 -1.72 -2.31 -18.00
N ARG A 168 -2.69 -1.49 -18.39
CA ARG A 168 -3.75 -0.96 -17.53
C ARG A 168 -4.54 -2.03 -16.80
N THR A 169 -4.70 -3.21 -17.41
CA THR A 169 -5.38 -4.37 -16.80
C THR A 169 -4.69 -4.92 -15.55
N ARG A 170 -3.38 -4.63 -15.41
CA ARG A 170 -2.54 -5.05 -14.25
C ARG A 170 -2.38 -3.93 -13.22
N VAL A 171 -3.12 -2.84 -13.33
CA VAL A 171 -2.97 -1.67 -12.45
C VAL A 171 -4.27 -1.38 -11.72
N GLY A 172 -4.19 -1.45 -10.40
CA GLY A 172 -5.23 -1.02 -9.46
C GLY A 172 -4.73 0.08 -8.53
N PHE A 173 -5.46 0.29 -7.43
CA PHE A 173 -5.14 1.35 -6.49
C PHE A 173 -5.07 0.86 -5.05
N CYS A 174 -4.20 1.50 -4.28
CA CYS A 174 -4.14 1.48 -2.84
C CYS A 174 -4.50 2.88 -2.31
N LEU A 175 -5.32 2.96 -1.28
CA LEU A 175 -5.61 4.22 -0.60
C LEU A 175 -5.22 4.10 0.87
N ASP A 176 -4.48 5.09 1.38
CA ASP A 176 -4.15 5.21 2.80
C ASP A 176 -5.09 6.21 3.47
N THR A 177 -5.72 5.81 4.57
CA THR A 177 -6.64 6.67 5.32
C THR A 177 -5.95 7.90 5.93
N ALA A 178 -4.68 7.79 6.33
CA ALA A 178 -3.91 8.94 6.80
C ALA A 178 -3.55 9.89 5.66
N HIS A 179 -3.25 9.35 4.45
CA HIS A 179 -3.00 10.17 3.26
C HIS A 179 -4.26 10.91 2.80
N LEU A 180 -5.40 10.22 2.71
CA LEU A 180 -6.69 10.86 2.40
C LEU A 180 -7.00 11.99 3.38
N HIS A 181 -6.81 11.77 4.68
CA HIS A 181 -6.97 12.80 5.70
C HIS A 181 -6.01 13.96 5.51
N ALA A 182 -4.73 13.68 5.23
CA ALA A 182 -3.71 14.70 5.01
C ALA A 182 -3.99 15.57 3.79
N VAL A 183 -4.59 15.02 2.73
CA VAL A 183 -5.00 15.79 1.53
C VAL A 183 -6.28 16.59 1.77
N GLY A 184 -7.10 16.22 2.76
CA GLY A 184 -8.29 16.95 3.16
C GLY A 184 -9.62 16.25 2.86
N TYR A 185 -9.62 14.98 2.45
CA TYR A 185 -10.87 14.21 2.35
C TYR A 185 -11.54 14.10 3.72
N GLU A 186 -12.86 14.27 3.74
CA GLU A 186 -13.65 14.25 4.98
C GLU A 186 -13.99 12.82 5.39
N LEU A 187 -13.09 12.15 6.09
CA LEU A 187 -13.27 10.75 6.47
C LEU A 187 -14.44 10.51 7.43
N GLY A 188 -14.94 11.55 8.10
CA GLY A 188 -16.19 11.48 8.84
C GLY A 188 -17.40 11.12 7.97
N ARG A 189 -17.29 11.33 6.66
CA ARG A 189 -18.26 10.97 5.62
C ARG A 189 -17.63 9.98 4.63
N ILE A 190 -17.07 8.90 5.13
CA ILE A 190 -16.27 7.97 4.33
C ILE A 190 -17.05 7.39 3.14
N GLU A 191 -18.35 7.24 3.25
CA GLU A 191 -19.22 6.78 2.17
C GLU A 191 -19.15 7.72 0.96
N SER A 192 -19.17 9.05 1.21
CA SER A 192 -19.04 10.05 0.14
C SER A 192 -17.66 10.03 -0.51
N VAL A 193 -16.61 9.67 0.25
CA VAL A 193 -15.26 9.47 -0.30
C VAL A 193 -15.25 8.27 -1.27
N TRP A 194 -15.93 7.17 -0.89
CA TRP A 194 -16.04 6.01 -1.79
C TRP A 194 -16.91 6.29 -3.02
N GLU A 195 -17.97 7.06 -2.88
CA GLU A 195 -18.82 7.51 -4.00
C GLU A 195 -18.03 8.39 -4.97
N GLU A 196 -17.19 9.30 -4.45
CA GLU A 196 -16.28 10.11 -5.27
C GLU A 196 -15.25 9.24 -5.99
N PHE A 197 -14.61 8.31 -5.29
CA PHE A 197 -13.65 7.37 -5.88
C PHE A 197 -14.31 6.52 -6.97
N ASP A 198 -15.49 5.99 -6.71
CA ASP A 198 -16.25 5.19 -7.69
C ASP A 198 -16.57 5.98 -8.94
N ARG A 199 -17.04 7.21 -8.78
CA ARG A 199 -17.37 8.11 -9.89
C ARG A 199 -16.15 8.51 -10.73
N VAL A 200 -14.98 8.70 -10.10
CA VAL A 200 -13.78 9.20 -10.79
C VAL A 200 -12.96 8.05 -11.40
N ILE A 201 -12.89 6.91 -10.74
CA ILE A 201 -11.99 5.81 -11.08
C ILE A 201 -12.75 4.49 -11.29
N GLY A 202 -13.70 4.17 -10.40
CA GLY A 202 -14.37 2.89 -10.28
C GLY A 202 -13.92 2.13 -9.03
N LEU A 203 -14.88 1.78 -8.17
CA LEU A 203 -14.59 1.13 -6.88
C LEU A 203 -13.98 -0.27 -7.03
N ASP A 204 -14.23 -0.95 -8.13
CA ASP A 204 -13.66 -2.25 -8.50
C ASP A 204 -12.13 -2.20 -8.69
N LEU A 205 -11.57 -1.02 -8.94
CA LEU A 205 -10.14 -0.80 -9.05
C LEU A 205 -9.45 -0.53 -7.71
N LEU A 206 -10.20 -0.35 -6.62
CA LEU A 206 -9.65 -0.28 -5.26
C LEU A 206 -9.27 -1.70 -4.79
N LYS A 207 -7.99 -1.97 -4.70
CA LYS A 207 -7.46 -3.31 -4.37
C LYS A 207 -6.91 -3.40 -2.95
N CYS A 208 -6.43 -2.28 -2.41
CA CYS A 208 -5.84 -2.22 -1.09
C CYS A 208 -6.27 -0.96 -0.32
N LEU A 209 -6.36 -1.10 0.98
CA LEU A 209 -6.50 0.00 1.94
C LEU A 209 -5.39 -0.10 2.98
N HIS A 210 -4.56 0.92 3.09
CA HIS A 210 -3.75 1.12 4.26
C HIS A 210 -4.62 1.80 5.33
N LEU A 211 -4.84 1.10 6.43
CA LEU A 211 -5.65 1.58 7.54
C LEU A 211 -4.75 2.18 8.61
N ASN A 212 -4.59 3.48 8.57
CA ASN A 212 -3.77 4.25 9.51
C ASN A 212 -4.55 5.45 10.02
N ASP A 213 -4.51 5.68 11.35
CA ASP A 213 -4.96 6.96 11.90
C ASP A 213 -3.86 8.01 11.72
N SER A 214 -4.14 9.27 11.95
CA SER A 214 -3.20 10.36 11.70
C SER A 214 -2.99 11.25 12.93
N ARG A 215 -1.75 11.61 13.20
CA ARG A 215 -1.40 12.68 14.16
C ARG A 215 -1.56 14.06 13.56
N ALA A 216 -1.42 14.16 12.25
CA ALA A 216 -1.49 15.41 11.53
C ALA A 216 -2.93 15.92 11.41
N ALA A 217 -3.11 17.21 11.20
CA ALA A 217 -4.42 17.79 10.95
C ALA A 217 -4.92 17.43 9.55
N GLN A 218 -6.23 17.41 9.37
CA GLN A 218 -6.87 17.28 8.06
C GLN A 218 -6.39 18.42 7.14
N GLY A 219 -6.08 18.10 5.89
CA GLY A 219 -5.62 19.06 4.89
C GLY A 219 -4.19 19.56 5.10
N SER A 220 -3.46 19.03 6.07
CA SER A 220 -2.08 19.49 6.40
C SER A 220 -1.03 19.07 5.38
N ARG A 221 -1.29 18.10 4.51
CA ARG A 221 -0.33 17.45 3.61
C ARG A 221 0.88 16.86 4.33
N VAL A 222 0.68 16.40 5.58
CA VAL A 222 1.71 15.81 6.42
C VAL A 222 1.35 14.36 6.70
N ASP A 223 2.19 13.45 6.23
CA ASP A 223 2.07 12.03 6.53
C ASP A 223 2.67 11.73 7.91
N ARG A 224 1.80 11.37 8.86
CA ARG A 224 2.17 10.97 10.23
C ARG A 224 1.16 9.97 10.77
N HIS A 225 1.44 8.70 10.62
CA HIS A 225 0.59 7.62 11.09
C HIS A 225 0.44 7.60 12.62
N GLU A 226 -0.73 7.16 13.07
CA GLU A 226 -1.04 6.87 14.47
C GLU A 226 -1.83 5.55 14.58
N TRP A 227 -1.98 5.04 15.77
CA TRP A 227 -2.78 3.86 16.06
C TRP A 227 -4.27 4.12 15.80
N ILE A 228 -4.95 3.12 15.23
CA ILE A 228 -6.36 3.19 14.85
C ILE A 228 -7.22 3.70 16.00
N GLY A 229 -7.93 4.81 15.78
CA GLY A 229 -8.83 5.45 16.75
C GLY A 229 -8.11 6.23 17.86
N GLU A 230 -6.81 6.46 17.75
CA GLU A 230 -6.00 7.21 18.71
C GLU A 230 -5.42 8.51 18.10
N GLY A 231 -5.68 8.75 16.83
CA GLY A 231 -5.31 9.95 16.10
C GLY A 231 -6.49 10.90 15.86
N LYS A 232 -6.29 11.81 14.90
CA LYS A 232 -7.26 12.87 14.56
C LYS A 232 -8.37 12.42 13.60
N ILE A 233 -8.22 11.27 12.94
CA ILE A 233 -9.28 10.62 12.17
C ILE A 233 -10.32 10.04 13.13
N GLY A 234 -9.85 9.44 14.22
CA GLY A 234 -10.71 8.82 15.23
C GLY A 234 -11.31 7.48 14.77
N PRO A 235 -12.11 6.82 15.64
CA PRO A 235 -12.51 5.43 15.42
C PRO A 235 -13.64 5.25 14.40
N GLU A 236 -14.48 6.26 14.17
CA GLU A 236 -15.73 6.08 13.44
C GLU A 236 -15.55 5.74 11.94
N PRO A 237 -14.66 6.40 11.19
CA PRO A 237 -14.40 6.02 9.80
C PRO A 237 -13.94 4.57 9.67
N PHE A 238 -13.07 4.10 10.56
CA PHE A 238 -12.62 2.71 10.55
C PHE A 238 -13.74 1.71 10.83
N ARG A 239 -14.71 2.04 11.71
CA ARG A 239 -15.89 1.20 11.93
C ARG A 239 -16.72 1.05 10.68
N ARG A 240 -16.93 2.14 9.95
CA ARG A 240 -17.67 2.15 8.69
C ARG A 240 -16.94 1.36 7.62
N ILE A 241 -15.64 1.60 7.40
CA ILE A 241 -14.79 0.85 6.46
C ILE A 241 -14.87 -0.65 6.73
N MET A 242 -14.75 -1.06 7.99
CA MET A 242 -14.72 -2.48 8.36
C MET A 242 -16.07 -3.19 8.18
N ARG A 243 -17.17 -2.44 8.04
CA ARG A 243 -18.53 -2.96 7.85
C ARG A 243 -19.04 -2.80 6.41
N ASP A 244 -18.34 -2.06 5.58
CA ASP A 244 -18.75 -1.83 4.20
C ASP A 244 -18.54 -3.10 3.38
N SER A 245 -19.65 -3.70 2.94
CA SER A 245 -19.63 -4.93 2.16
C SER A 245 -18.98 -4.75 0.78
N ARG A 246 -19.00 -3.55 0.22
CA ARG A 246 -18.32 -3.23 -1.06
C ARG A 246 -16.81 -3.44 -0.97
N LEU A 247 -16.26 -3.31 0.26
CA LEU A 247 -14.83 -3.44 0.54
C LEU A 247 -14.44 -4.83 1.08
N ALA A 248 -15.33 -5.83 1.00
CA ALA A 248 -15.09 -7.15 1.57
C ALA A 248 -13.83 -7.82 1.03
N GLU A 249 -13.59 -7.71 -0.28
CA GLU A 249 -12.46 -8.31 -0.99
C GLU A 249 -11.23 -7.40 -1.10
N VAL A 250 -11.35 -6.14 -0.68
CA VAL A 250 -10.22 -5.20 -0.63
C VAL A 250 -9.26 -5.63 0.48
N VAL A 251 -7.98 -5.74 0.15
CA VAL A 251 -6.90 -6.06 1.12
C VAL A 251 -6.73 -4.89 2.07
N LYS A 252 -6.73 -5.15 3.37
CA LYS A 252 -6.58 -4.13 4.42
C LYS A 252 -5.30 -4.38 5.18
N ILE A 253 -4.39 -3.43 5.15
CA ILE A 253 -3.08 -3.49 5.79
C ILE A 253 -2.95 -2.34 6.79
N ILE A 254 -2.46 -2.59 7.98
CA ILE A 254 -2.05 -1.54 8.91
C ILE A 254 -0.55 -1.27 8.80
N GLU A 255 -0.18 0.00 8.84
CA GLU A 255 1.20 0.49 8.90
C GLU A 255 1.43 1.39 10.12
N THR A 256 0.65 1.13 11.15
CA THR A 256 0.68 1.90 12.40
C THR A 256 2.04 1.86 13.09
N PRO A 257 2.38 2.87 13.93
CA PRO A 257 3.67 2.96 14.60
C PRO A 257 4.03 1.70 15.38
N LYS A 258 5.23 1.16 15.14
CA LYS A 258 5.68 -0.12 15.72
C LYS A 258 6.22 0.04 17.16
N ARG A 259 6.73 1.22 17.51
CA ARG A 259 7.33 1.55 18.83
C ARG A 259 8.23 0.41 19.36
N ASP A 260 8.12 0.11 20.65
CA ASP A 260 8.96 -0.86 21.40
C ASP A 260 8.59 -2.33 21.13
N ASP A 261 7.31 -2.63 20.91
CA ASP A 261 6.82 -4.00 20.67
C ASP A 261 5.88 -4.06 19.45
N PRO A 262 6.46 -4.25 18.24
CA PRO A 262 5.68 -4.30 17.00
C PRO A 262 4.58 -5.35 17.02
N LEU A 263 4.87 -6.54 17.54
CA LEU A 263 3.93 -7.67 17.54
C LEU A 263 2.71 -7.37 18.44
N ARG A 264 2.94 -6.83 19.61
CA ARG A 264 1.89 -6.44 20.56
C ARG A 264 1.02 -5.34 19.98
N HIS A 265 1.63 -4.29 19.44
CA HIS A 265 0.89 -3.15 18.91
C HIS A 265 0.07 -3.52 17.68
N ASP A 266 0.65 -4.21 16.72
CA ASP A 266 -0.08 -4.67 15.52
C ASP A 266 -1.23 -5.62 15.89
N ARG A 267 -0.99 -6.57 16.80
CA ARG A 267 -2.03 -7.48 17.28
C ARG A 267 -3.19 -6.72 17.95
N ARG A 268 -2.89 -5.68 18.74
CA ARG A 268 -3.91 -4.79 19.35
C ARG A 268 -4.75 -4.11 18.26
N MET A 269 -4.11 -3.55 17.23
CA MET A 269 -4.81 -2.86 16.14
C MET A 269 -5.67 -3.81 15.31
N LEU A 270 -5.16 -4.97 14.95
CA LEU A 270 -5.93 -5.97 14.21
C LEU A 270 -7.12 -6.50 15.00
N ARG A 271 -6.98 -6.69 16.33
CA ARG A 271 -8.10 -7.05 17.21
C ARG A 271 -9.16 -5.93 17.23
N ARG A 272 -8.75 -4.67 17.32
CA ARG A 272 -9.62 -3.49 17.28
C ARG A 272 -10.43 -3.45 15.98
N LEU A 273 -9.78 -3.58 14.83
CA LEU A 273 -10.45 -3.59 13.53
C LEU A 273 -11.45 -4.76 13.41
N ARG A 274 -11.07 -5.95 13.85
CA ARG A 274 -12.02 -7.10 13.90
C ARG A 274 -13.21 -6.85 14.81
N ALA A 275 -13.03 -6.17 15.93
CA ALA A 275 -14.13 -5.79 16.81
C ALA A 275 -15.06 -4.79 16.12
N TYR A 276 -14.52 -3.84 15.37
CA TYR A 276 -15.31 -2.89 14.56
C TYR A 276 -16.16 -3.60 13.50
N ALA A 277 -15.59 -4.57 12.80
CA ALA A 277 -16.32 -5.39 11.81
C ALA A 277 -17.50 -6.13 12.43
N ARG A 278 -17.39 -6.62 13.68
CA ARG A 278 -18.46 -7.32 14.40
C ARG A 278 -19.51 -6.42 15.07
N GLY A 279 -19.43 -5.12 14.90
CA GLY A 279 -20.37 -4.19 15.48
C GLY A 279 -20.07 -3.78 16.93
N ASN A 280 -18.98 -4.25 17.53
CA ASN A 280 -18.58 -3.87 18.88
C ASN A 280 -18.10 -2.42 18.93
N THR A 281 -18.81 -1.58 19.68
CA THR A 281 -18.48 -0.15 19.82
C THR A 281 -17.42 0.10 20.88
N ARG A 282 -17.22 -0.81 21.84
CA ARG A 282 -16.16 -0.69 22.85
C ARG A 282 -14.85 -1.21 22.30
N ALA A 283 -13.79 -0.38 22.36
CA ALA A 283 -12.43 -0.87 22.16
C ALA A 283 -12.16 -1.97 23.20
N PRO A 284 -11.54 -3.11 22.83
CA PRO A 284 -11.09 -4.06 23.83
C PRO A 284 -10.16 -3.31 24.79
N ALA A 285 -10.48 -3.39 26.09
CA ALA A 285 -9.63 -2.87 27.16
C ALA A 285 -8.23 -3.51 26.99
N GLY A 286 -7.21 -2.71 27.24
CA GLY A 286 -5.82 -3.12 27.01
C GLY A 286 -5.45 -4.41 27.75
N VAL A 287 -4.69 -5.28 27.08
CA VAL A 287 -3.76 -6.26 27.65
C VAL A 287 -2.44 -6.03 26.93
#